data_6051381d2ae27c96f406bb0d8fd0a527
#
_entry.id   6051381d2ae27c96f406bb0d8fd0a527
#
_cell.length_a   1.000
_cell.length_b   1.000
_cell.length_c   1.000
_cell.angle_alpha   90.00
_cell.angle_beta   90.00
_cell.angle_gamma   90.00
#
_symmetry.space_group_name_H-M   'P 1'
#
loop_
_entity.id
_entity.type
_entity.pdbx_description
1 polymer ?
#
loop_
_entity_poly.entity_id
_entity_poly.type
_entity_poly.pdbx_seq_one_letter_code
_entity_poly.pdbx_strand_id
1 'polypeptide(L)'
;MLYQFQNFTFDNQCLVLQKDGIDVDIRPYEAKLLAYLLDNQDKVVSKQDILTDVWQDKVVAEQVIFQNISHLRALFGAASIKTFPKRGYQWQFTASTLSPENNVDIEISHVEQPAQKTISKSWIGLAAFFVVTIFSILFFTLEDKESKPIRTALIPFKQDSSYLSNDIIDQGTIDYEVLTDIDADSFITSAELMFTNFNEQFDTVITGEVRQFKDKYYLDFIIKGSASSWQGQIQGDSTSDVAKKFNKHLSNKVMFELTTQALSPGSRIAMLTLAHQSSPSDLIILARLIEQLIDARELDKAMVLSEKLATNAINNHNQQQLGIAYILQSEILTNKEVYPLSRDKLKLANDALQSVNDLKRQADLWEAQSWLDHQARDYNKIKESLLFSAELGLQVGDKKRELHA
;
A
#
# COMPACT_ATOMS: atom_id res chain seq x y z
N MET A 1 -30.02 -4.41 16.03
CA MET A 1 -30.72 -5.49 15.30
C MET A 1 -29.65 -6.42 14.77
N LEU A 2 -29.78 -7.72 15.03
CA LEU A 2 -28.76 -8.71 14.64
C LEU A 2 -29.23 -9.41 13.35
N TYR A 3 -28.44 -9.28 12.29
CA TYR A 3 -28.67 -9.94 11.01
C TYR A 3 -27.82 -11.19 10.89
N GLN A 4 -28.41 -12.27 10.38
CA GLN A 4 -27.71 -13.50 10.04
C GLN A 4 -27.90 -13.84 8.57
N PHE A 5 -26.80 -14.03 7.83
CA PHE A 5 -26.79 -14.42 6.42
C PHE A 5 -25.56 -15.29 6.14
N GLN A 6 -25.75 -16.39 5.42
CA GLN A 6 -24.71 -17.41 5.23
C GLN A 6 -24.05 -17.81 6.56
N ASN A 7 -22.72 -17.68 6.68
CA ASN A 7 -21.96 -17.91 7.91
C ASN A 7 -21.54 -16.60 8.61
N PHE A 8 -22.21 -15.49 8.29
CA PHE A 8 -21.96 -14.18 8.90
C PHE A 8 -23.09 -13.79 9.84
N THR A 9 -22.70 -13.11 10.91
CA THR A 9 -23.61 -12.42 11.84
C THR A 9 -23.20 -10.94 11.90
N PHE A 10 -24.13 -10.02 11.69
CA PHE A 10 -23.88 -8.59 11.69
C PHE A 10 -24.80 -7.86 12.68
N ASP A 11 -24.18 -7.19 13.66
CA ASP A 11 -24.90 -6.31 14.57
C ASP A 11 -24.98 -4.90 13.99
N ASN A 12 -26.21 -4.50 13.58
CA ASN A 12 -26.47 -3.18 13.00
C ASN A 12 -26.33 -2.03 14.01
N GLN A 13 -26.40 -2.28 15.33
CA GLN A 13 -26.26 -1.23 16.35
C GLN A 13 -24.80 -0.96 16.67
N CYS A 14 -24.02 -2.02 16.86
CA CYS A 14 -22.59 -1.91 17.17
C CYS A 14 -21.71 -1.87 15.93
N LEU A 15 -22.27 -2.12 14.72
CA LEU A 15 -21.57 -2.22 13.44
C LEU A 15 -20.45 -3.29 13.47
N VAL A 16 -20.68 -4.38 14.19
CA VAL A 16 -19.74 -5.50 14.34
C VAL A 16 -20.14 -6.63 13.41
N LEU A 17 -19.19 -7.12 12.61
CA LEU A 17 -19.35 -8.26 11.73
C LEU A 17 -18.60 -9.45 12.29
N GLN A 18 -19.24 -10.62 12.31
CA GLN A 18 -18.61 -11.89 12.69
C GLN A 18 -18.80 -12.91 11.57
N LYS A 19 -17.80 -13.77 11.39
CA LYS A 19 -17.86 -14.95 10.52
C LYS A 19 -17.61 -16.17 11.37
N ASP A 20 -18.54 -17.11 11.38
CA ASP A 20 -18.47 -18.33 12.23
C ASP A 20 -18.17 -18.00 13.71
N GLY A 21 -18.69 -16.87 14.21
CA GLY A 21 -18.49 -16.40 15.59
C GLY A 21 -17.15 -15.68 15.85
N ILE A 22 -16.32 -15.47 14.83
CA ILE A 22 -15.05 -14.76 14.91
C ILE A 22 -15.21 -13.35 14.32
N ASP A 23 -14.74 -12.32 15.03
CA ASP A 23 -14.82 -10.93 14.56
C ASP A 23 -14.07 -10.75 13.25
N VAL A 24 -14.73 -10.10 12.29
CA VAL A 24 -14.16 -9.73 10.99
C VAL A 24 -14.00 -8.21 10.95
N ASP A 25 -12.79 -7.75 10.64
CA ASP A 25 -12.51 -6.33 10.51
C ASP A 25 -13.23 -5.75 9.29
N ILE A 26 -14.13 -4.79 9.55
CA ILE A 26 -14.91 -4.06 8.54
C ILE A 26 -14.80 -2.56 8.83
N ARG A 27 -14.55 -1.77 7.78
CA ARG A 27 -14.38 -0.32 7.94
C ARG A 27 -15.71 0.35 8.32
N PRO A 28 -15.68 1.45 9.09
CA PRO A 28 -16.91 2.09 9.59
C PRO A 28 -17.94 2.43 8.50
N TYR A 29 -17.53 2.91 7.32
CA TYR A 29 -18.44 3.22 6.23
C TYR A 29 -18.87 2.00 5.42
N GLU A 30 -18.07 0.95 5.37
CA GLU A 30 -18.47 -0.36 4.83
C GLU A 30 -19.53 -1.00 5.71
N ALA A 31 -19.36 -0.94 7.04
CA ALA A 31 -20.33 -1.43 8.01
C ALA A 31 -21.66 -0.65 7.95
N LYS A 32 -21.62 0.69 7.83
CA LYS A 32 -22.80 1.53 7.63
C LYS A 32 -23.51 1.22 6.30
N LEU A 33 -22.74 1.02 5.22
CA LEU A 33 -23.30 0.65 3.92
C LEU A 33 -23.92 -0.75 3.96
N LEU A 34 -23.28 -1.70 4.64
CA LEU A 34 -23.82 -3.04 4.87
C LEU A 34 -25.12 -2.97 5.65
N ALA A 35 -25.17 -2.21 6.76
CA ALA A 35 -26.37 -1.97 7.53
C ALA A 35 -27.50 -1.45 6.64
N TYR A 36 -27.22 -0.42 5.85
CA TYR A 36 -28.20 0.20 4.95
C TYR A 36 -28.71 -0.77 3.87
N LEU A 37 -27.84 -1.58 3.30
CA LEU A 37 -28.22 -2.59 2.30
C LEU A 37 -29.06 -3.72 2.90
N LEU A 38 -28.77 -4.15 4.13
CA LEU A 38 -29.53 -5.17 4.86
C LEU A 38 -30.91 -4.66 5.29
N ASP A 39 -30.99 -3.41 5.75
CA ASP A 39 -32.25 -2.76 6.10
C ASP A 39 -33.17 -2.58 4.87
N ASN A 40 -32.59 -2.55 3.67
CA ASN A 40 -33.29 -2.34 2.41
C ASN A 40 -33.13 -3.52 1.43
N GLN A 41 -32.96 -4.76 1.92
CA GLN A 41 -32.67 -5.93 1.09
C GLN A 41 -33.75 -6.23 0.03
N ASP A 42 -34.98 -5.80 0.24
CA ASP A 42 -36.13 -6.07 -0.65
C ASP A 42 -36.17 -5.15 -1.88
N LYS A 43 -35.35 -4.10 -1.93
CA LYS A 43 -35.40 -3.09 -2.99
C LYS A 43 -34.03 -2.68 -3.53
N VAL A 44 -34.03 -2.12 -4.74
CA VAL A 44 -32.86 -1.47 -5.31
C VAL A 44 -32.72 -0.09 -4.69
N VAL A 45 -31.61 0.17 -3.99
CA VAL A 45 -31.28 1.47 -3.40
C VAL A 45 -30.46 2.31 -4.39
N SER A 46 -30.86 3.56 -4.59
CA SER A 46 -30.15 4.44 -5.53
C SER A 46 -28.81 4.91 -4.94
N LYS A 47 -27.89 5.33 -5.82
CA LYS A 47 -26.64 5.94 -5.36
C LYS A 47 -26.87 7.21 -4.52
N GLN A 48 -27.88 7.99 -4.89
CA GLN A 48 -28.20 9.24 -4.19
C GLN A 48 -28.70 8.93 -2.77
N ASP A 49 -29.60 7.94 -2.61
CA ASP A 49 -30.09 7.52 -1.29
C ASP A 49 -28.93 7.00 -0.43
N ILE A 50 -28.03 6.18 -1.02
CA ILE A 50 -26.83 5.69 -0.33
C ILE A 50 -25.95 6.86 0.14
N LEU A 51 -25.72 7.87 -0.72
CA LEU A 51 -24.92 9.04 -0.32
C LEU A 51 -25.58 9.81 0.82
N THR A 52 -26.88 10.02 0.73
CA THR A 52 -27.65 10.77 1.73
C THR A 52 -27.71 10.05 3.07
N ASP A 53 -27.98 8.74 3.07
CA ASP A 53 -28.26 8.01 4.32
C ASP A 53 -27.00 7.43 4.99
N VAL A 54 -25.97 7.07 4.20
CA VAL A 54 -24.73 6.49 4.74
C VAL A 54 -23.67 7.55 5.04
N TRP A 55 -23.60 8.64 4.23
CA TRP A 55 -22.60 9.73 4.37
C TRP A 55 -23.21 11.07 4.75
N GLN A 56 -24.27 11.08 5.53
CA GLN A 56 -25.14 12.22 5.92
C GLN A 56 -24.43 13.57 6.08
N ASP A 57 -23.23 13.59 6.66
CA ASP A 57 -22.50 14.82 7.02
C ASP A 57 -21.27 15.08 6.15
N LYS A 58 -21.07 14.33 5.06
CA LYS A 58 -19.87 14.45 4.22
C LYS A 58 -20.21 14.55 2.74
N VAL A 59 -19.66 15.55 2.09
CA VAL A 59 -19.67 15.64 0.62
C VAL A 59 -18.63 14.66 0.08
N VAL A 60 -19.08 13.52 -0.43
CA VAL A 60 -18.20 12.49 -1.02
C VAL A 60 -18.55 12.25 -2.49
N ALA A 61 -17.55 11.92 -3.30
CA ALA A 61 -17.76 11.57 -4.70
C ALA A 61 -18.42 10.18 -4.83
N GLU A 62 -19.23 9.97 -5.87
CA GLU A 62 -19.87 8.67 -6.16
C GLU A 62 -18.88 7.49 -6.21
N GLN A 63 -17.61 7.74 -6.53
CA GLN A 63 -16.55 6.73 -6.54
C GLN A 63 -16.37 6.02 -5.19
N VAL A 64 -16.67 6.72 -4.07
CA VAL A 64 -16.59 6.14 -2.73
C VAL A 64 -17.60 5.00 -2.56
N ILE A 65 -18.80 5.10 -3.16
CA ILE A 65 -19.79 4.01 -3.15
C ILE A 65 -19.22 2.80 -3.87
N PHE A 66 -18.65 2.98 -5.07
CA PHE A 66 -18.09 1.88 -5.84
C PHE A 66 -16.99 1.12 -5.08
N GLN A 67 -16.11 1.86 -4.39
CA GLN A 67 -15.05 1.25 -3.57
C GLN A 67 -15.63 0.42 -2.43
N ASN A 68 -16.58 0.97 -1.67
CA ASN A 68 -17.20 0.25 -0.54
C ASN A 68 -18.01 -0.96 -1.03
N ILE A 69 -18.76 -0.86 -2.12
CA ILE A 69 -19.44 -2.00 -2.75
C ILE A 69 -18.44 -3.08 -3.19
N SER A 70 -17.30 -2.68 -3.77
CA SER A 70 -16.24 -3.62 -4.18
C SER A 70 -15.65 -4.36 -2.98
N HIS A 71 -15.43 -3.68 -1.86
CA HIS A 71 -14.93 -4.30 -0.64
C HIS A 71 -15.96 -5.26 -0.01
N LEU A 72 -17.23 -4.88 0.06
CA LEU A 72 -18.29 -5.77 0.54
C LEU A 72 -18.41 -7.03 -0.35
N ARG A 73 -18.26 -6.89 -1.65
CA ARG A 73 -18.21 -8.05 -2.57
C ARG A 73 -16.97 -8.91 -2.36
N ALA A 74 -15.84 -8.33 -1.98
CA ALA A 74 -14.64 -9.10 -1.65
C ALA A 74 -14.82 -9.91 -0.36
N LEU A 75 -15.57 -9.38 0.63
CA LEU A 75 -15.88 -10.07 1.89
C LEU A 75 -16.94 -11.18 1.71
N PHE A 76 -18.02 -10.89 0.99
CA PHE A 76 -19.20 -11.77 0.91
C PHE A 76 -19.34 -12.52 -0.42
N GLY A 77 -18.46 -12.24 -1.39
CA GLY A 77 -18.52 -12.78 -2.75
C GLY A 77 -19.23 -11.82 -3.73
N ALA A 78 -18.89 -11.92 -5.01
CA ALA A 78 -19.39 -11.02 -6.07
C ALA A 78 -20.91 -11.05 -6.23
N ALA A 79 -21.56 -12.18 -5.88
CA ALA A 79 -23.00 -12.36 -5.96
C ALA A 79 -23.80 -11.67 -4.82
N SER A 80 -23.10 -11.21 -3.75
CA SER A 80 -23.77 -10.62 -2.56
C SER A 80 -24.53 -9.33 -2.85
N ILE A 81 -24.05 -8.53 -3.80
CA ILE A 81 -24.65 -7.24 -4.15
C ILE A 81 -24.79 -7.14 -5.67
N LYS A 82 -26.00 -7.02 -6.18
CA LYS A 82 -26.29 -6.84 -7.59
C LYS A 82 -26.29 -5.36 -7.96
N THR A 83 -25.63 -5.02 -9.08
CA THR A 83 -25.69 -3.68 -9.67
C THR A 83 -26.82 -3.61 -10.67
N PHE A 84 -27.69 -2.60 -10.56
CA PHE A 84 -28.70 -2.25 -11.55
C PHE A 84 -28.25 -0.96 -12.26
N PRO A 85 -27.88 -1.03 -13.55
CA PRO A 85 -27.37 0.12 -14.29
C PRO A 85 -28.35 1.31 -14.19
N LYS A 86 -27.84 2.50 -13.86
CA LYS A 86 -28.58 3.76 -13.66
C LYS A 86 -29.61 3.76 -12.50
N ARG A 87 -29.80 2.64 -11.80
CA ARG A 87 -30.77 2.51 -10.71
C ARG A 87 -30.13 2.38 -9.35
N GLY A 88 -28.97 1.68 -9.22
CA GLY A 88 -28.27 1.51 -7.93
C GLY A 88 -27.87 0.08 -7.63
N TYR A 89 -28.01 -0.32 -6.37
CA TYR A 89 -27.52 -1.59 -5.82
C TYR A 89 -28.62 -2.28 -5.01
N GLN A 90 -28.54 -3.61 -4.93
CA GLN A 90 -29.44 -4.43 -4.11
C GLN A 90 -28.66 -5.57 -3.49
N TRP A 91 -28.88 -5.81 -2.19
CA TRP A 91 -28.43 -6.99 -1.48
C TRP A 91 -29.13 -8.24 -2.01
N GLN A 92 -28.40 -9.35 -2.17
CA GLN A 92 -28.93 -10.55 -2.83
C GLN A 92 -29.08 -11.76 -1.91
N PHE A 93 -28.43 -11.77 -0.75
CA PHE A 93 -28.55 -12.89 0.17
C PHE A 93 -29.75 -12.69 1.10
N THR A 94 -30.46 -13.78 1.41
CA THR A 94 -31.50 -13.72 2.44
C THR A 94 -30.85 -13.48 3.81
N ALA A 95 -31.20 -12.38 4.45
CA ALA A 95 -30.77 -12.06 5.80
C ALA A 95 -31.97 -12.19 6.74
N SER A 96 -31.85 -13.02 7.78
CA SER A 96 -32.81 -13.14 8.85
C SER A 96 -32.43 -12.25 10.03
N THR A 97 -33.44 -11.64 10.68
CA THR A 97 -33.23 -10.85 11.89
C THR A 97 -33.42 -11.72 13.11
N LEU A 98 -32.42 -11.77 13.99
CA LEU A 98 -32.54 -12.38 15.31
C LEU A 98 -33.07 -11.32 16.27
N SER A 99 -34.36 -11.42 16.66
CA SER A 99 -34.98 -10.57 17.70
C SER A 99 -34.74 -11.18 19.08
N PRO A 100 -34.37 -10.41 20.11
CA PRO A 100 -34.12 -10.95 21.45
C PRO A 100 -35.40 -11.30 22.25
N GLU A 101 -36.57 -11.33 21.64
CA GLU A 101 -37.83 -11.69 22.30
C GLU A 101 -38.36 -13.01 21.75
N ASN A 102 -37.91 -14.12 22.34
CA ASN A 102 -38.73 -15.30 22.63
C ASN A 102 -37.92 -16.26 23.51
N ASN A 103 -37.94 -16.02 24.83
CA ASN A 103 -37.81 -17.10 25.78
C ASN A 103 -39.03 -18.03 25.61
N VAL A 104 -38.84 -19.06 24.80
CA VAL A 104 -39.74 -20.20 24.82
C VAL A 104 -39.17 -21.15 25.86
N ASP A 105 -39.89 -21.31 26.94
CA ASP A 105 -39.72 -22.39 27.91
C ASP A 105 -39.62 -23.74 27.18
N ILE A 106 -38.45 -24.32 27.16
CA ILE A 106 -38.27 -25.68 26.69
C ILE A 106 -38.57 -26.58 27.87
N GLU A 107 -39.80 -27.09 27.90
CA GLU A 107 -40.16 -28.29 28.65
C GLU A 107 -39.23 -29.42 28.25
N ILE A 108 -38.49 -29.96 29.22
CA ILE A 108 -37.65 -31.12 29.06
C ILE A 108 -38.53 -32.35 28.86
N SER A 109 -38.93 -32.60 27.62
CA SER A 109 -39.48 -33.88 27.24
C SER A 109 -38.33 -34.84 27.01
N HIS A 110 -38.27 -35.94 27.77
CA HIS A 110 -37.42 -37.05 27.55
C HIS A 110 -37.57 -37.56 26.11
N VAL A 111 -36.58 -37.27 25.27
CA VAL A 111 -36.42 -37.92 23.96
C VAL A 111 -35.41 -39.02 24.11
N GLU A 112 -35.88 -40.25 23.90
CA GLU A 112 -35.09 -41.47 23.79
C GLU A 112 -33.94 -41.27 22.83
N GLN A 113 -32.76 -41.72 23.24
CA GLN A 113 -31.53 -41.71 22.41
C GLN A 113 -31.79 -42.52 21.10
N PRO A 114 -31.60 -41.92 19.92
CA PRO A 114 -31.57 -42.70 18.71
C PRO A 114 -30.28 -43.52 18.70
N ALA A 115 -30.43 -44.81 18.46
CA ALA A 115 -29.39 -45.81 18.37
C ALA A 115 -28.22 -45.29 17.50
N GLN A 116 -27.00 -45.40 18.03
CA GLN A 116 -25.76 -45.15 17.30
C GLN A 116 -25.71 -46.07 16.06
N LYS A 117 -25.94 -45.48 14.87
CA LYS A 117 -25.56 -46.13 13.63
C LYS A 117 -24.04 -46.16 13.58
N THR A 118 -23.46 -47.32 13.77
CA THR A 118 -22.05 -47.58 13.52
C THR A 118 -21.75 -47.27 12.06
N ILE A 119 -21.05 -46.16 11.81
CA ILE A 119 -20.50 -45.84 10.50
C ILE A 119 -19.47 -46.92 10.17
N SER A 120 -19.69 -47.67 9.11
CA SER A 120 -18.78 -48.76 8.71
C SER A 120 -17.41 -48.15 8.36
N LYS A 121 -16.33 -48.78 8.82
CA LYS A 121 -14.94 -48.33 8.60
C LYS A 121 -14.55 -48.15 7.13
N SER A 122 -15.32 -48.63 6.17
CA SER A 122 -15.10 -48.46 4.73
C SER A 122 -15.42 -47.04 4.23
N TRP A 123 -16.32 -46.28 4.88
CA TRP A 123 -16.62 -44.90 4.49
C TRP A 123 -15.56 -43.90 4.94
N ILE A 124 -14.86 -44.19 6.04
CA ILE A 124 -13.75 -43.38 6.55
C ILE A 124 -12.58 -43.40 5.57
N GLY A 125 -12.30 -44.60 4.98
CA GLY A 125 -11.27 -44.73 3.95
C GLY A 125 -11.60 -43.94 2.65
N LEU A 126 -12.87 -43.93 2.25
CA LEU A 126 -13.32 -43.18 1.05
C LEU A 126 -13.30 -41.68 1.28
N ALA A 127 -13.71 -41.19 2.46
CA ALA A 127 -13.64 -39.78 2.82
C ALA A 127 -12.17 -39.30 2.93
N ALA A 128 -11.28 -40.09 3.52
CA ALA A 128 -9.85 -39.78 3.59
C ALA A 128 -9.21 -39.77 2.19
N PHE A 129 -9.59 -40.68 1.30
CA PHE A 129 -9.13 -40.67 -0.09
C PHE A 129 -9.60 -39.45 -0.86
N PHE A 130 -10.86 -39.01 -0.67
CA PHE A 130 -11.38 -37.77 -1.28
C PHE A 130 -10.69 -36.54 -0.73
N VAL A 131 -10.41 -36.44 0.57
CA VAL A 131 -9.67 -35.33 1.17
C VAL A 131 -8.24 -35.29 0.63
N VAL A 132 -7.56 -36.42 0.51
CA VAL A 132 -6.20 -36.49 -0.05
C VAL A 132 -6.19 -36.15 -1.55
N THR A 133 -7.19 -36.62 -2.32
CA THR A 133 -7.29 -36.24 -3.74
C THR A 133 -7.64 -34.76 -3.95
N ILE A 134 -8.52 -34.19 -3.12
CA ILE A 134 -8.82 -32.76 -3.15
C ILE A 134 -7.58 -31.95 -2.74
N PHE A 135 -6.87 -32.39 -1.71
CA PHE A 135 -5.62 -31.75 -1.27
C PHE A 135 -4.50 -31.87 -2.32
N SER A 136 -4.40 -33.04 -2.99
CA SER A 136 -3.48 -33.21 -4.12
C SER A 136 -3.87 -32.35 -5.32
N ILE A 137 -5.16 -32.28 -5.66
CA ILE A 137 -5.64 -31.40 -6.75
C ILE A 137 -5.44 -29.95 -6.39
N LEU A 138 -5.73 -29.52 -5.14
CA LEU A 138 -5.42 -28.17 -4.67
C LEU A 138 -3.90 -27.92 -4.67
N PHE A 139 -3.10 -28.88 -4.23
CA PHE A 139 -1.64 -28.76 -4.24
C PHE A 139 -1.08 -28.67 -5.67
N PHE A 140 -1.60 -29.46 -6.63
CA PHE A 140 -1.23 -29.39 -8.03
C PHE A 140 -1.84 -28.20 -8.79
N THR A 141 -2.97 -27.63 -8.33
CA THR A 141 -3.53 -26.40 -8.92
C THR A 141 -2.97 -25.13 -8.25
N LEU A 142 -2.34 -25.26 -7.08
CA LEU A 142 -1.49 -24.27 -6.44
C LEU A 142 -0.02 -24.40 -6.87
N GLU A 143 0.29 -25.39 -7.75
CA GLU A 143 1.57 -25.38 -8.44
C GLU A 143 1.72 -24.02 -9.13
N ASP A 144 2.69 -23.30 -8.65
CA ASP A 144 3.14 -22.01 -9.09
C ASP A 144 2.78 -21.78 -10.57
N LYS A 145 1.91 -20.80 -10.84
CA LYS A 145 2.13 -20.04 -12.05
C LYS A 145 3.57 -19.57 -11.93
N GLU A 146 4.50 -20.27 -12.58
CA GLU A 146 5.84 -19.74 -12.77
C GLU A 146 5.66 -18.30 -13.22
N SER A 147 5.85 -17.39 -12.29
CA SER A 147 5.81 -15.98 -12.61
C SER A 147 6.91 -15.83 -13.64
N LYS A 148 6.53 -15.49 -14.87
CA LYS A 148 7.51 -15.25 -15.94
C LYS A 148 8.61 -14.40 -15.32
N PRO A 149 9.88 -14.77 -15.50
CA PRO A 149 10.98 -14.00 -14.95
C PRO A 149 10.84 -12.54 -15.42
N ILE A 150 10.90 -11.60 -14.49
CA ILE A 150 10.82 -10.18 -14.80
C ILE A 150 12.05 -9.81 -15.62
N ARG A 151 11.85 -9.40 -16.87
CA ARG A 151 12.92 -8.94 -17.74
C ARG A 151 13.35 -7.55 -17.31
N THR A 152 14.57 -7.43 -16.83
CA THR A 152 15.09 -6.18 -16.27
C THR A 152 16.20 -5.62 -17.14
N ALA A 153 16.12 -4.34 -17.48
CA ALA A 153 17.21 -3.59 -18.07
C ALA A 153 17.97 -2.77 -17.02
N LEU A 154 19.28 -2.69 -17.16
CA LEU A 154 20.13 -1.81 -16.37
C LEU A 154 20.73 -0.74 -17.27
N ILE A 155 20.41 0.52 -17.01
CA ILE A 155 21.15 1.66 -17.54
C ILE A 155 22.29 1.93 -16.55
N PRO A 156 23.57 2.00 -17.00
CA PRO A 156 24.71 2.16 -16.11
C PRO A 156 24.56 3.35 -15.16
N PHE A 157 24.93 3.14 -13.90
CA PHE A 157 24.86 4.20 -12.89
C PHE A 157 25.87 5.29 -13.17
N LYS A 158 25.45 6.56 -13.00
CA LYS A 158 26.34 7.71 -13.10
C LYS A 158 27.14 7.87 -11.80
N GLN A 159 28.42 8.23 -11.93
CA GLN A 159 29.25 8.68 -10.81
C GLN A 159 30.06 9.90 -11.26
N ASP A 160 29.77 11.08 -10.70
CA ASP A 160 30.38 12.37 -11.06
C ASP A 160 30.47 12.57 -12.60
N SER A 161 31.64 12.42 -13.20
CA SER A 161 31.86 12.57 -14.66
C SER A 161 32.12 11.23 -15.39
N SER A 162 31.91 10.10 -14.71
CA SER A 162 32.16 8.75 -15.25
C SER A 162 31.00 7.82 -14.94
N TYR A 163 30.81 6.80 -15.80
CA TYR A 163 29.90 5.71 -15.48
C TYR A 163 30.62 4.70 -14.58
N LEU A 164 29.95 4.32 -13.50
CA LEU A 164 30.37 3.16 -12.71
C LEU A 164 30.32 1.91 -13.59
N SER A 165 31.34 1.06 -13.45
CA SER A 165 31.30 -0.28 -13.99
C SER A 165 30.06 -1.02 -13.51
N ASN A 166 29.57 -1.98 -14.28
CA ASN A 166 28.36 -2.76 -14.03
C ASN A 166 28.34 -3.56 -12.69
N ASP A 167 29.35 -3.33 -11.82
CA ASP A 167 29.59 -4.09 -10.60
C ASP A 167 28.75 -3.67 -9.39
N ILE A 168 27.84 -2.69 -9.54
CA ILE A 168 26.94 -2.28 -8.44
C ILE A 168 25.89 -3.37 -8.16
N ILE A 169 25.41 -4.08 -9.20
CA ILE A 169 24.43 -5.15 -9.06
C ILE A 169 25.12 -6.49 -9.32
N ASP A 170 25.10 -7.36 -8.29
CA ASP A 170 25.61 -8.72 -8.41
C ASP A 170 24.69 -9.52 -9.34
N GLN A 171 25.24 -10.20 -10.33
CA GLN A 171 24.50 -11.02 -11.30
C GLN A 171 23.66 -12.15 -10.65
N GLY A 172 23.98 -12.52 -9.42
CA GLY A 172 23.19 -13.50 -8.64
C GLY A 172 21.97 -12.92 -7.91
N THR A 173 21.85 -11.57 -7.83
CA THR A 173 20.74 -10.92 -7.12
C THR A 173 19.50 -10.81 -8.00
N ILE A 174 19.68 -10.33 -9.23
CA ILE A 174 18.66 -10.22 -10.27
C ILE A 174 19.30 -10.50 -11.63
N ASP A 175 18.49 -10.96 -12.57
CA ASP A 175 18.88 -11.12 -13.96
C ASP A 175 18.59 -9.82 -14.73
N TYR A 176 19.58 -9.28 -15.45
CA TYR A 176 19.43 -8.00 -16.16
C TYR A 176 20.27 -7.93 -17.44
N GLU A 177 19.79 -7.12 -18.38
CA GLU A 177 20.52 -6.74 -19.59
C GLU A 177 21.00 -5.29 -19.48
N VAL A 178 22.26 -5.03 -19.85
CA VAL A 178 22.85 -3.68 -19.77
C VAL A 178 22.58 -2.89 -21.04
N LEU A 179 21.99 -1.71 -20.90
CA LEU A 179 21.72 -0.76 -21.98
C LEU A 179 22.76 0.36 -21.94
N THR A 180 23.78 0.28 -22.78
CA THR A 180 24.91 1.26 -22.80
C THR A 180 24.63 2.52 -23.62
N ASP A 181 23.62 2.46 -24.50
CA ASP A 181 23.34 3.53 -25.48
C ASP A 181 22.40 4.62 -24.91
N ILE A 182 22.06 4.50 -23.61
CA ILE A 182 21.11 5.40 -22.94
C ILE A 182 21.81 6.10 -21.78
N ASP A 183 21.68 7.41 -21.76
CA ASP A 183 22.17 8.24 -20.68
C ASP A 183 21.24 8.18 -19.46
N ALA A 184 21.83 7.93 -18.27
CA ALA A 184 21.08 7.84 -17.01
C ALA A 184 20.32 9.12 -16.67
N ASP A 185 20.90 10.30 -16.88
CA ASP A 185 20.24 11.59 -16.61
C ASP A 185 19.02 11.78 -17.48
N SER A 186 19.14 11.44 -18.78
CA SER A 186 18.01 11.51 -19.71
C SER A 186 16.88 10.58 -19.30
N PHE A 187 17.20 9.36 -18.80
CA PHE A 187 16.20 8.42 -18.32
C PHE A 187 15.55 8.89 -17.00
N ILE A 188 16.34 9.32 -16.01
CA ILE A 188 15.82 9.78 -14.72
C ILE A 188 14.88 10.97 -14.91
N THR A 189 15.26 11.91 -15.79
CA THR A 189 14.48 13.13 -16.07
C THR A 189 13.16 12.86 -16.82
N SER A 190 13.14 11.82 -17.67
CA SER A 190 12.01 11.52 -18.57
C SER A 190 11.57 10.06 -18.47
N ALA A 191 11.67 9.44 -17.29
CA ALA A 191 11.48 8.00 -17.11
C ALA A 191 10.14 7.48 -17.64
N GLU A 192 9.06 8.25 -17.51
CA GLU A 192 7.73 7.84 -18.01
C GLU A 192 7.68 7.78 -19.54
N LEU A 193 8.24 8.80 -20.23
CA LEU A 193 8.28 8.85 -21.68
C LEU A 193 9.27 7.84 -22.25
N MET A 194 10.44 7.72 -21.64
CA MET A 194 11.48 6.82 -22.15
C MET A 194 11.14 5.35 -21.90
N PHE A 195 10.50 5.03 -20.78
CA PHE A 195 10.10 3.64 -20.49
C PHE A 195 9.13 3.09 -21.54
N THR A 196 8.28 3.91 -22.15
CA THR A 196 7.37 3.46 -23.24
C THR A 196 8.10 2.89 -24.43
N ASN A 197 9.36 3.27 -24.66
CA ASN A 197 10.19 2.74 -25.74
C ASN A 197 10.78 1.35 -25.42
N PHE A 198 10.76 0.94 -24.14
CA PHE A 198 11.37 -0.29 -23.66
C PHE A 198 10.35 -1.32 -23.14
N ASN A 199 9.10 -0.93 -22.92
CA ASN A 199 8.07 -1.77 -22.26
C ASN A 199 7.72 -3.05 -23.03
N GLU A 200 8.03 -3.14 -24.31
CA GLU A 200 7.87 -4.37 -25.10
C GLU A 200 9.01 -5.38 -24.86
N GLN A 201 10.20 -4.90 -24.53
CA GLN A 201 11.38 -5.73 -24.33
C GLN A 201 11.65 -6.02 -22.85
N PHE A 202 11.42 -5.04 -21.97
CA PHE A 202 11.70 -5.11 -20.54
C PHE A 202 10.46 -4.77 -19.71
N ASP A 203 10.31 -5.51 -18.63
CA ASP A 203 9.23 -5.26 -17.65
C ASP A 203 9.63 -4.17 -16.65
N THR A 204 10.95 -4.02 -16.40
CA THR A 204 11.52 -2.98 -15.54
C THR A 204 12.84 -2.44 -16.10
N VAL A 205 13.13 -1.18 -15.76
CA VAL A 205 14.42 -0.52 -16.01
C VAL A 205 14.98 0.02 -14.70
N ILE A 206 16.25 -0.25 -14.42
CA ILE A 206 16.95 0.25 -13.22
C ILE A 206 18.03 1.22 -13.66
N THR A 207 18.16 2.34 -12.97
CA THR A 207 19.29 3.27 -13.09
C THR A 207 19.44 4.11 -11.83
N GLY A 208 20.46 4.96 -11.79
CA GLY A 208 20.70 5.86 -10.70
C GLY A 208 22.00 6.62 -10.78
N GLU A 209 22.31 7.34 -9.72
CA GLU A 209 23.51 8.14 -9.58
C GLU A 209 24.20 7.87 -8.24
N VAL A 210 25.52 7.70 -8.26
CA VAL A 210 26.34 7.63 -7.05
C VAL A 210 27.06 8.96 -6.86
N ARG A 211 26.79 9.61 -5.74
CA ARG A 211 27.45 10.84 -5.34
C ARG A 211 28.23 10.66 -4.05
N GLN A 212 29.32 11.37 -3.92
CA GLN A 212 30.06 11.48 -2.67
C GLN A 212 29.78 12.82 -1.99
N PHE A 213 29.47 12.78 -0.70
CA PHE A 213 29.34 13.98 0.11
C PHE A 213 30.00 13.76 1.47
N LYS A 214 31.02 14.60 1.78
CA LYS A 214 31.92 14.39 2.92
C LYS A 214 32.59 13.01 2.82
N ASP A 215 32.47 12.21 3.85
CA ASP A 215 33.04 10.86 4.00
C ASP A 215 32.09 9.73 3.66
N LYS A 216 30.93 10.04 3.06
CA LYS A 216 29.89 9.06 2.71
C LYS A 216 29.60 9.03 1.22
N TYR A 217 29.15 7.87 0.77
CA TYR A 217 28.63 7.63 -0.57
C TYR A 217 27.14 7.41 -0.54
N TYR A 218 26.45 7.95 -1.51
CA TYR A 218 25.01 7.89 -1.66
C TYR A 218 24.66 7.41 -3.05
N LEU A 219 23.88 6.33 -3.15
CA LEU A 219 23.27 5.86 -4.39
C LEU A 219 21.81 6.29 -4.42
N ASP A 220 21.50 7.24 -5.26
CA ASP A 220 20.11 7.57 -5.62
C ASP A 220 19.70 6.68 -6.79
N PHE A 221 18.65 5.90 -6.65
CA PHE A 221 18.23 4.94 -7.68
C PHE A 221 16.74 5.05 -8.00
N ILE A 222 16.39 4.63 -9.22
CA ILE A 222 15.03 4.46 -9.70
C ILE A 222 14.89 3.08 -10.35
N ILE A 223 13.79 2.40 -10.05
CA ILE A 223 13.31 1.22 -10.75
C ILE A 223 11.97 1.62 -11.37
N LYS A 224 11.90 1.67 -12.70
CA LYS A 224 10.70 2.03 -13.45
C LYS A 224 10.11 0.78 -14.08
N GLY A 225 8.83 0.57 -13.87
CA GLY A 225 8.04 -0.46 -14.53
C GLY A 225 6.76 0.12 -15.15
N SER A 226 5.93 -0.73 -15.74
CA SER A 226 4.72 -0.33 -16.47
C SER A 226 3.63 0.29 -15.57
N ALA A 227 3.56 -0.12 -14.29
CA ALA A 227 2.51 0.34 -13.39
C ALA A 227 2.95 1.55 -12.54
N SER A 228 4.21 1.62 -12.15
CA SER A 228 4.72 2.69 -11.29
C SER A 228 6.25 2.78 -11.29
N SER A 229 6.81 3.64 -10.44
CA SER A 229 8.24 3.72 -10.17
C SER A 229 8.53 3.52 -8.68
N TRP A 230 9.69 2.90 -8.41
CA TRP A 230 10.26 2.76 -7.08
C TRP A 230 11.56 3.55 -7.01
N GLN A 231 11.68 4.43 -6.05
CA GLN A 231 12.86 5.27 -5.86
C GLN A 231 13.37 5.15 -4.44
N GLY A 232 14.67 5.25 -4.28
CA GLY A 232 15.29 5.22 -2.97
C GLY A 232 16.70 5.75 -2.98
N GLN A 233 17.28 5.86 -1.79
CA GLN A 233 18.69 6.18 -1.64
C GLN A 233 19.34 5.21 -0.66
N ILE A 234 20.52 4.73 -1.02
CA ILE A 234 21.37 3.88 -0.18
C ILE A 234 22.60 4.67 0.24
N GLN A 235 22.85 4.74 1.54
CA GLN A 235 24.05 5.36 2.12
C GLN A 235 25.08 4.31 2.50
N GLY A 236 26.36 4.56 2.21
CA GLY A 236 27.48 3.68 2.58
C GLY A 236 28.78 4.43 2.88
N ASP A 237 29.75 3.69 3.42
CA ASP A 237 31.08 4.20 3.74
C ASP A 237 32.03 4.11 2.53
N SER A 238 31.64 3.37 1.51
CA SER A 238 32.34 3.20 0.23
C SER A 238 31.36 2.81 -0.86
N THR A 239 31.77 2.89 -2.11
CA THR A 239 30.98 2.40 -3.26
C THR A 239 30.65 0.90 -3.12
N SER A 240 31.59 0.10 -2.61
CA SER A 240 31.37 -1.33 -2.34
C SER A 240 30.35 -1.58 -1.24
N ASP A 241 30.32 -0.77 -0.16
CA ASP A 241 29.31 -0.86 0.89
C ASP A 241 27.91 -0.46 0.36
N VAL A 242 27.86 0.57 -0.47
CA VAL A 242 26.63 0.98 -1.17
C VAL A 242 26.12 -0.15 -2.06
N ALA A 243 26.99 -0.75 -2.90
CA ALA A 243 26.63 -1.87 -3.77
C ALA A 243 26.07 -3.05 -2.96
N LYS A 244 26.76 -3.45 -1.88
CA LYS A 244 26.31 -4.55 -1.00
C LYS A 244 24.91 -4.28 -0.38
N LYS A 245 24.68 -3.05 0.10
CA LYS A 245 23.40 -2.65 0.68
C LYS A 245 22.29 -2.60 -0.39
N PHE A 246 22.64 -2.15 -1.60
CA PHE A 246 21.70 -2.11 -2.72
C PHE A 246 21.29 -3.51 -3.17
N ASN A 247 22.24 -4.42 -3.32
CA ASN A 247 21.94 -5.82 -3.64
C ASN A 247 21.06 -6.48 -2.56
N LYS A 248 21.32 -6.19 -1.28
CA LYS A 248 20.45 -6.63 -0.19
C LYS A 248 19.03 -6.06 -0.32
N HIS A 249 18.87 -4.79 -0.72
CA HIS A 249 17.56 -4.19 -0.98
C HIS A 249 16.87 -4.87 -2.15
N LEU A 250 17.55 -5.06 -3.29
CA LEU A 250 17.00 -5.72 -4.47
C LEU A 250 16.59 -7.17 -4.24
N SER A 251 17.22 -7.88 -3.31
CA SER A 251 16.90 -9.28 -3.00
C SER A 251 15.46 -9.48 -2.46
N ASN A 252 14.83 -8.44 -1.94
CA ASN A 252 13.43 -8.51 -1.46
C ASN A 252 12.42 -8.68 -2.60
N LYS A 253 12.73 -8.22 -3.81
CA LYS A 253 11.89 -8.31 -5.03
C LYS A 253 10.53 -7.57 -4.99
N VAL A 254 10.05 -7.12 -3.83
CA VAL A 254 8.74 -6.43 -3.72
C VAL A 254 8.64 -5.20 -4.63
N MET A 255 9.74 -4.49 -4.84
CA MET A 255 9.79 -3.32 -5.71
C MET A 255 9.48 -3.65 -7.17
N PHE A 256 9.91 -4.81 -7.65
CA PHE A 256 9.64 -5.26 -9.02
C PHE A 256 8.16 -5.56 -9.22
N GLU A 257 7.53 -6.24 -8.25
CA GLU A 257 6.10 -6.55 -8.32
C GLU A 257 5.25 -5.26 -8.24
N LEU A 258 5.62 -4.34 -7.33
CA LEU A 258 4.91 -3.06 -7.18
C LEU A 258 5.08 -2.12 -8.37
N THR A 259 6.15 -2.25 -9.14
CA THR A 259 6.39 -1.42 -10.32
C THR A 259 5.79 -2.00 -11.60
N THR A 260 5.62 -3.32 -11.69
CA THR A 260 5.10 -4.00 -12.89
C THR A 260 3.60 -4.28 -12.85
N GLN A 261 2.98 -4.31 -11.66
CA GLN A 261 1.58 -4.67 -11.51
C GLN A 261 0.73 -3.50 -10.98
N ALA A 262 -0.43 -3.29 -11.60
CA ALA A 262 -1.44 -2.35 -11.10
C ALA A 262 -2.22 -3.01 -9.94
N LEU A 263 -1.74 -2.83 -8.72
CA LEU A 263 -2.29 -3.43 -7.52
C LEU A 263 -3.27 -2.49 -6.81
N SER A 264 -4.26 -3.07 -6.11
CA SER A 264 -5.13 -2.32 -5.22
C SER A 264 -4.33 -1.74 -4.03
N PRO A 265 -4.79 -0.64 -3.39
CA PRO A 265 -4.12 -0.10 -2.21
C PRO A 265 -3.93 -1.13 -1.09
N GLY A 266 -4.96 -1.95 -0.81
CA GLY A 266 -4.87 -3.02 0.19
C GLY A 266 -3.82 -4.08 -0.15
N SER A 267 -3.72 -4.49 -1.43
CA SER A 267 -2.68 -5.44 -1.88
C SER A 267 -1.29 -4.85 -1.73
N ARG A 268 -1.08 -3.56 -2.05
CA ARG A 268 0.20 -2.88 -1.85
C ARG A 268 0.62 -2.86 -0.38
N ILE A 269 -0.30 -2.50 0.52
CA ILE A 269 -0.04 -2.50 1.98
C ILE A 269 0.32 -3.91 2.46
N ALA A 270 -0.43 -4.94 2.04
CA ALA A 270 -0.15 -6.32 2.42
C ALA A 270 1.24 -6.77 1.96
N MET A 271 1.60 -6.51 0.69
CA MET A 271 2.91 -6.85 0.15
C MET A 271 4.05 -6.12 0.85
N LEU A 272 3.92 -4.81 1.09
CA LEU A 272 4.92 -4.03 1.81
C LEU A 272 5.04 -4.45 3.27
N THR A 273 3.94 -4.87 3.90
CA THR A 273 3.96 -5.41 5.26
C THR A 273 4.78 -6.70 5.33
N LEU A 274 4.54 -7.63 4.41
CA LEU A 274 5.31 -8.88 4.31
C LEU A 274 6.79 -8.60 3.98
N ALA A 275 7.05 -7.68 3.06
CA ALA A 275 8.40 -7.27 2.71
C ALA A 275 9.15 -6.65 3.90
N HIS A 276 8.49 -5.79 4.69
CA HIS A 276 9.08 -5.24 5.91
C HIS A 276 9.30 -6.31 6.98
N GLN A 277 8.41 -7.29 7.12
CA GLN A 277 8.61 -8.42 8.04
C GLN A 277 9.82 -9.28 7.65
N SER A 278 10.04 -9.52 6.37
CA SER A 278 11.20 -10.27 5.87
C SER A 278 12.50 -9.48 5.90
N SER A 279 12.43 -8.16 5.78
CA SER A 279 13.57 -7.24 5.77
C SER A 279 13.38 -6.06 6.74
N PRO A 280 13.35 -6.29 8.08
CA PRO A 280 13.01 -5.24 9.06
C PRO A 280 14.01 -4.08 9.13
N SER A 281 15.23 -4.29 8.65
CA SER A 281 16.29 -3.27 8.60
C SER A 281 16.24 -2.40 7.35
N ASP A 282 15.39 -2.72 6.37
CA ASP A 282 15.23 -1.95 5.15
C ASP A 282 14.30 -0.75 5.40
N LEU A 283 14.91 0.42 5.55
CA LEU A 283 14.18 1.65 5.87
C LEU A 283 13.42 2.20 4.65
N ILE A 284 13.81 1.86 3.42
CA ILE A 284 13.12 2.29 2.20
C ILE A 284 11.78 1.57 2.10
N ILE A 285 11.76 0.26 2.33
CA ILE A 285 10.52 -0.52 2.37
C ILE A 285 9.59 -0.01 3.48
N LEU A 286 10.14 0.28 4.66
CA LEU A 286 9.35 0.82 5.78
C LEU A 286 8.75 2.18 5.44
N ALA A 287 9.51 3.10 4.83
CA ALA A 287 9.01 4.39 4.40
C ALA A 287 7.86 4.25 3.39
N ARG A 288 8.00 3.37 2.40
CA ARG A 288 6.95 3.08 1.42
C ARG A 288 5.67 2.50 2.04
N LEU A 289 5.82 1.63 3.04
CA LEU A 289 4.67 1.12 3.79
C LEU A 289 3.92 2.25 4.50
N ILE A 290 4.66 3.18 5.12
CA ILE A 290 4.06 4.33 5.81
C ILE A 290 3.31 5.22 4.83
N GLU A 291 3.88 5.54 3.66
CA GLU A 291 3.22 6.30 2.60
C GLU A 291 1.87 5.66 2.21
N GLN A 292 1.85 4.36 1.96
CA GLN A 292 0.61 3.65 1.60
C GLN A 292 -0.42 3.63 2.73
N LEU A 293 0.01 3.59 4.00
CA LEU A 293 -0.90 3.69 5.14
C LEU A 293 -1.49 5.11 5.28
N ILE A 294 -0.71 6.16 4.96
CA ILE A 294 -1.20 7.55 4.93
C ILE A 294 -2.26 7.70 3.84
N ASP A 295 -1.99 7.20 2.64
CA ASP A 295 -2.93 7.20 1.51
C ASP A 295 -4.24 6.46 1.85
N ALA A 296 -4.14 5.35 2.59
CA ALA A 296 -5.27 4.57 3.06
C ALA A 296 -5.98 5.16 4.29
N ARG A 297 -5.51 6.32 4.81
CA ARG A 297 -6.01 6.96 6.03
C ARG A 297 -5.84 6.15 7.32
N GLU A 298 -4.94 5.17 7.33
CA GLU A 298 -4.56 4.41 8.53
C GLU A 298 -3.52 5.18 9.37
N LEU A 299 -3.87 6.42 9.76
CA LEU A 299 -2.92 7.41 10.30
C LEU A 299 -2.28 7.00 11.64
N ASP A 300 -2.97 6.23 12.47
CA ASP A 300 -2.40 5.78 13.76
C ASP A 300 -1.32 4.72 13.54
N LYS A 301 -1.55 3.75 12.64
CA LYS A 301 -0.54 2.76 12.26
C LYS A 301 0.65 3.43 11.57
N ALA A 302 0.38 4.38 10.65
CA ALA A 302 1.40 5.16 9.98
C ALA A 302 2.29 5.91 10.98
N MET A 303 1.70 6.53 12.02
CA MET A 303 2.46 7.26 13.05
C MET A 303 3.40 6.32 13.81
N VAL A 304 2.91 5.18 14.30
CA VAL A 304 3.74 4.20 15.04
C VAL A 304 4.93 3.72 14.18
N LEU A 305 4.68 3.42 12.91
CA LEU A 305 5.75 2.98 12.00
C LEU A 305 6.72 4.11 11.64
N SER A 306 6.25 5.36 11.54
CA SER A 306 7.12 6.51 11.27
C SER A 306 8.04 6.84 12.45
N GLU A 307 7.58 6.63 13.68
CA GLU A 307 8.42 6.73 14.89
C GLU A 307 9.49 5.64 14.91
N LYS A 308 9.12 4.40 14.51
CA LYS A 308 10.07 3.30 14.33
C LYS A 308 11.10 3.62 13.24
N LEU A 309 10.67 4.20 12.11
CA LEU A 309 11.56 4.64 11.03
C LEU A 309 12.57 5.68 11.54
N ALA A 310 12.10 6.71 12.26
CA ALA A 310 12.96 7.75 12.83
C ALA A 310 13.98 7.15 13.81
N THR A 311 13.54 6.28 14.73
CA THR A 311 14.42 5.60 15.70
C THR A 311 15.50 4.77 15.00
N ASN A 312 15.13 4.00 13.99
CA ASN A 312 16.08 3.18 13.22
C ASN A 312 17.04 4.05 12.41
N ALA A 313 16.56 5.17 11.85
CA ALA A 313 17.40 6.11 11.13
C ALA A 313 18.45 6.76 12.04
N ILE A 314 18.07 7.15 13.26
CA ILE A 314 18.99 7.67 14.29
C ILE A 314 20.06 6.62 14.63
N ASN A 315 19.65 5.39 14.93
CA ASN A 315 20.56 4.30 15.32
C ASN A 315 21.56 3.95 14.19
N ASN A 316 21.13 4.12 12.94
CA ASN A 316 21.97 3.85 11.75
C ASN A 316 22.73 5.10 11.26
N HIS A 317 22.65 6.24 11.96
CA HIS A 317 23.22 7.52 11.53
C HIS A 317 22.81 7.92 10.10
N ASN A 318 21.58 7.59 9.70
CA ASN A 318 21.04 7.87 8.37
C ASN A 318 20.15 9.12 8.41
N GLN A 319 20.78 10.28 8.19
CA GLN A 319 20.10 11.57 8.25
C GLN A 319 19.02 11.75 7.15
N GLN A 320 19.23 11.14 5.98
CA GLN A 320 18.21 11.19 4.93
C GLN A 320 16.93 10.45 5.35
N GLN A 321 17.07 9.21 5.82
CA GLN A 321 15.90 8.44 6.27
C GLN A 321 15.24 9.09 7.50
N LEU A 322 16.01 9.78 8.33
CA LEU A 322 15.48 10.57 9.43
C LEU A 322 14.65 11.76 8.93
N GLY A 323 15.13 12.47 7.91
CA GLY A 323 14.40 13.55 7.26
C GLY A 323 13.09 13.06 6.63
N ILE A 324 13.14 11.92 5.90
CA ILE A 324 11.94 11.27 5.35
C ILE A 324 10.94 10.90 6.46
N ALA A 325 11.41 10.32 7.57
CA ALA A 325 10.55 9.98 8.69
C ALA A 325 9.81 11.22 9.25
N TYR A 326 10.51 12.35 9.37
CA TYR A 326 9.91 13.60 9.86
C TYR A 326 8.93 14.22 8.85
N ILE A 327 9.19 14.12 7.54
CA ILE A 327 8.24 14.55 6.50
C ILE A 327 6.95 13.71 6.62
N LEU A 328 7.05 12.38 6.71
CA LEU A 328 5.90 11.49 6.86
C LEU A 328 5.13 11.76 8.16
N GLN A 329 5.82 12.03 9.29
CA GLN A 329 5.17 12.43 10.54
C GLN A 329 4.43 13.76 10.39
N SER A 330 5.01 14.72 9.67
CA SER A 330 4.36 16.00 9.38
C SER A 330 3.10 15.79 8.55
N GLU A 331 3.14 14.96 7.53
CA GLU A 331 1.99 14.65 6.69
C GLU A 331 0.86 13.98 7.51
N ILE A 332 1.20 13.02 8.37
CA ILE A 332 0.24 12.38 9.27
C ILE A 332 -0.40 13.42 10.20
N LEU A 333 0.40 14.32 10.80
CA LEU A 333 -0.09 15.36 11.70
C LEU A 333 -0.95 16.41 10.97
N THR A 334 -0.61 16.73 9.72
CA THR A 334 -1.42 17.60 8.86
C THR A 334 -2.77 16.98 8.58
N ASN A 335 -2.80 15.69 8.25
CA ASN A 335 -4.05 14.93 8.05
C ASN A 335 -4.89 14.78 9.33
N LYS A 336 -4.26 14.88 10.50
CA LYS A 336 -4.92 14.93 11.82
C LYS A 336 -5.24 16.35 12.29
N GLU A 337 -4.98 17.36 11.47
CA GLU A 337 -5.20 18.78 11.75
C GLU A 337 -4.37 19.34 12.93
N VAL A 338 -3.24 18.69 13.25
CA VAL A 338 -2.33 19.11 14.33
C VAL A 338 -1.18 19.94 13.76
N TYR A 339 -1.52 21.06 13.13
CA TYR A 339 -0.61 21.90 12.34
C TYR A 339 0.65 22.41 13.08
N PRO A 340 0.61 22.82 14.37
CA PRO A 340 1.81 23.27 15.05
C PRO A 340 2.88 22.18 15.13
N LEU A 341 2.51 20.95 15.53
CA LEU A 341 3.44 19.83 15.60
C LEU A 341 3.91 19.39 14.20
N SER A 342 3.05 19.49 13.19
CA SER A 342 3.44 19.25 11.79
C SER A 342 4.57 20.18 11.35
N ARG A 343 4.48 21.49 11.63
CA ARG A 343 5.53 22.47 11.33
C ARG A 343 6.84 22.15 12.05
N ASP A 344 6.78 21.71 13.31
CA ASP A 344 7.97 21.35 14.05
C ASP A 344 8.66 20.12 13.44
N LYS A 345 7.89 19.15 12.93
CA LYS A 345 8.45 17.99 12.22
C LYS A 345 9.14 18.39 10.92
N LEU A 346 8.58 19.34 10.14
CA LEU A 346 9.23 19.84 8.93
C LEU A 346 10.54 20.57 9.23
N LYS A 347 10.64 21.30 10.34
CA LYS A 347 11.92 21.90 10.76
C LYS A 347 12.97 20.85 11.04
N LEU A 348 12.61 19.79 11.79
CA LEU A 348 13.52 18.68 12.07
C LEU A 348 13.93 17.93 10.78
N ALA A 349 13.01 17.79 9.83
CA ALA A 349 13.30 17.21 8.53
C ALA A 349 14.31 18.06 7.74
N ASN A 350 14.13 19.39 7.74
CA ASN A 350 15.03 20.30 7.08
C ASN A 350 16.46 20.21 7.63
N ASP A 351 16.63 20.21 8.95
CA ASP A 351 17.93 20.11 9.59
C ASP A 351 18.64 18.80 9.23
N ALA A 352 17.91 17.68 9.23
CA ALA A 352 18.44 16.39 8.85
C ALA A 352 18.87 16.36 7.38
N LEU A 353 18.04 16.83 6.45
CA LEU A 353 18.31 16.79 5.00
C LEU A 353 19.40 17.76 4.56
N GLN A 354 19.49 18.94 5.17
CA GLN A 354 20.59 19.88 4.92
C GLN A 354 21.95 19.29 5.31
N SER A 355 21.99 18.50 6.40
CA SER A 355 23.22 17.89 6.91
C SER A 355 23.91 16.94 5.89
N VAL A 356 23.12 16.39 4.95
CA VAL A 356 23.56 15.45 3.88
C VAL A 356 23.41 16.02 2.47
N ASN A 357 23.05 17.29 2.35
CA ASN A 357 22.88 17.99 1.07
C ASN A 357 21.93 17.25 0.09
N ASP A 358 20.80 16.74 0.61
CA ASP A 358 19.81 16.06 -0.20
C ASP A 358 18.77 17.05 -0.75
N LEU A 359 19.11 17.70 -1.87
CA LEU A 359 18.28 18.73 -2.50
C LEU A 359 16.93 18.16 -2.96
N LYS A 360 16.89 16.91 -3.42
CA LYS A 360 15.67 16.26 -3.87
C LYS A 360 14.66 16.12 -2.70
N ARG A 361 15.13 15.63 -1.56
CA ARG A 361 14.28 15.48 -0.37
C ARG A 361 13.96 16.82 0.29
N GLN A 362 14.83 17.80 0.16
CA GLN A 362 14.49 19.18 0.53
C GLN A 362 13.35 19.75 -0.33
N ALA A 363 13.31 19.43 -1.62
CA ALA A 363 12.18 19.79 -2.48
C ALA A 363 10.87 19.10 -2.05
N ASP A 364 10.92 17.79 -1.67
CA ASP A 364 9.77 17.06 -1.10
C ASP A 364 9.28 17.72 0.20
N LEU A 365 10.20 18.18 1.05
CA LEU A 365 9.88 18.90 2.30
C LEU A 365 9.10 20.17 2.03
N TRP A 366 9.53 20.98 1.05
CA TRP A 366 8.84 22.23 0.71
C TRP A 366 7.48 21.98 0.07
N GLU A 367 7.31 20.89 -0.66
CA GLU A 367 5.99 20.45 -1.14
C GLU A 367 5.08 20.06 0.04
N ALA A 368 5.59 19.31 1.02
CA ALA A 368 4.85 18.99 2.24
C ALA A 368 4.51 20.25 3.06
N GLN A 369 5.42 21.26 3.09
CA GLN A 369 5.16 22.54 3.72
C GLN A 369 4.02 23.30 3.01
N SER A 370 3.98 23.31 1.68
CA SER A 370 2.90 23.94 0.92
C SER A 370 1.55 23.28 1.19
N TRP A 371 1.53 21.97 1.29
CA TRP A 371 0.33 21.20 1.64
C TRP A 371 -0.16 21.52 3.06
N LEU A 372 0.75 21.57 4.03
CA LEU A 372 0.45 21.98 5.40
C LEU A 372 -0.13 23.41 5.45
N ASP A 373 0.47 24.36 4.72
CA ASP A 373 0.01 25.74 4.69
C ASP A 373 -1.37 25.88 4.03
N HIS A 374 -1.65 25.05 3.02
CA HIS A 374 -2.97 24.93 2.41
C HIS A 374 -4.02 24.41 3.41
N GLN A 375 -3.75 23.32 4.11
CA GLN A 375 -4.66 22.74 5.10
C GLN A 375 -4.88 23.69 6.29
N ALA A 376 -3.83 24.39 6.71
CA ALA A 376 -3.89 25.41 7.76
C ALA A 376 -4.51 26.75 7.30
N ARG A 377 -4.89 26.89 6.00
CA ARG A 377 -5.42 28.09 5.35
C ARG A 377 -4.47 29.29 5.39
N ASP A 378 -3.16 29.05 5.42
CA ASP A 378 -2.10 30.08 5.39
C ASP A 378 -1.66 30.33 3.93
N TYR A 379 -2.58 30.84 3.12
CA TYR A 379 -2.42 30.98 1.66
C TYR A 379 -1.23 31.84 1.23
N ASN A 380 -0.78 32.76 2.09
CA ASN A 380 0.36 33.63 1.76
C ASN A 380 1.68 32.86 1.68
N LYS A 381 1.80 31.75 2.42
CA LYS A 381 3.01 30.91 2.47
C LYS A 381 3.07 29.84 1.39
N ILE A 382 1.92 29.44 0.84
CA ILE A 382 1.86 28.37 -0.17
C ILE A 382 2.77 28.70 -1.36
N LYS A 383 2.65 29.93 -1.89
CA LYS A 383 3.44 30.35 -3.05
C LYS A 383 4.94 30.29 -2.77
N GLU A 384 5.37 30.77 -1.59
CA GLU A 384 6.78 30.73 -1.18
C GLU A 384 7.30 29.30 -1.12
N SER A 385 6.57 28.38 -0.46
CA SER A 385 6.92 26.99 -0.34
C SER A 385 7.01 26.27 -1.69
N LEU A 386 6.06 26.54 -2.60
CA LEU A 386 6.08 25.98 -3.95
C LEU A 386 7.26 26.51 -4.78
N LEU A 387 7.59 27.78 -4.68
CA LEU A 387 8.74 28.36 -5.39
C LEU A 387 10.06 27.75 -4.90
N PHE A 388 10.24 27.55 -3.58
CA PHE A 388 11.42 26.86 -3.05
C PHE A 388 11.50 25.41 -3.51
N SER A 389 10.37 24.67 -3.52
CA SER A 389 10.32 23.32 -4.05
C SER A 389 10.74 23.25 -5.52
N ALA A 390 10.25 24.19 -6.34
CA ALA A 390 10.56 24.26 -7.76
C ALA A 390 12.04 24.64 -8.01
N GLU A 391 12.58 25.62 -7.27
CA GLU A 391 13.97 26.02 -7.39
C GLU A 391 14.92 24.85 -7.07
N LEU A 392 14.63 24.08 -6.01
CA LEU A 392 15.39 22.87 -5.69
C LEU A 392 15.18 21.78 -6.74
N GLY A 393 13.97 21.64 -7.28
CA GLY A 393 13.65 20.73 -8.37
C GLY A 393 14.49 21.03 -9.62
N LEU A 394 14.62 22.31 -10.00
CA LEU A 394 15.48 22.76 -11.09
C LEU A 394 16.93 22.33 -10.90
N GLN A 395 17.47 22.49 -9.68
CA GLN A 395 18.86 22.12 -9.37
C GLN A 395 19.14 20.63 -9.52
N VAL A 396 18.11 19.77 -9.31
CA VAL A 396 18.23 18.30 -9.43
C VAL A 396 17.62 17.73 -10.72
N GLY A 397 17.21 18.61 -11.66
CA GLY A 397 16.64 18.19 -12.95
C GLY A 397 15.23 17.59 -12.86
N ASP A 398 14.46 17.91 -11.81
CA ASP A 398 13.07 17.43 -11.64
C ASP A 398 12.08 18.30 -12.44
N LYS A 399 11.94 17.99 -13.74
CA LYS A 399 11.04 18.73 -14.65
C LYS A 399 9.57 18.74 -14.23
N LYS A 400 9.12 17.75 -13.47
CA LYS A 400 7.74 17.70 -13.01
C LYS A 400 7.45 18.86 -12.05
N ARG A 401 8.39 19.18 -11.17
CA ARG A 401 8.26 20.31 -10.24
C ARG A 401 8.35 21.67 -10.90
N GLU A 402 9.16 21.77 -11.98
CA GLU A 402 9.22 23.00 -12.78
C GLU A 402 7.87 23.41 -13.36
N LEU A 403 7.05 22.44 -13.74
CA LEU A 403 5.73 22.67 -14.37
C LEU A 403 4.63 23.05 -13.36
N HIS A 404 4.85 22.83 -12.07
CA HIS A 404 3.87 23.10 -11.02
C HIS A 404 4.13 24.42 -10.26
N ALA A 405 5.20 25.13 -10.56
CA ALA A 405 5.56 26.45 -10.00
C ALA A 405 5.09 27.61 -10.88
#